data_846f8e97f64d16d2ea3321cab2f9e46d
#
_entry.id   846f8e97f64d16d2ea3321cab2f9e46d
#
_cell.length_a   1.000
_cell.length_b   1.000
_cell.length_c   1.000
_cell.angle_alpha   90.00
_cell.angle_beta   90.00
_cell.angle_gamma   90.00
#
_symmetry.space_group_name_H-M   'P 1'
#
loop_
_entity.id
_entity.type
_entity.pdbx_description
1 polymer ?
#
loop_
_entity_poly.entity_id
_entity_poly.type
_entity_poly.pdbx_seq_one_letter_code
_entity_poly.pdbx_strand_id
1 'polypeptide(L)'
;PAVELMRKVIAAKKHSDLRRHDYFSYQKYEKRTFALNEFTEKVFDDEHFKKLPFLKERVETCPETGKLILPISVDETFSKRIFKKDGNIDKTIVEGRNSTGLNEFFNTGDIATTMIEDVFTDVDIYDNNIHVLQSEFVSPLSSSSGISFYRYFIADTLDVDGIRCIEVTFTPNNSQDFGFNGSLYIMADSTYRVHKATLNLPHNNAVNFVSDMYVSQEFETLPTGEQVIVNDNMIVQISVIGSFTKFHIKRDTYYSNYSLEEIPEKEFKFLGKERLLADAMMKDNKYWNSVRPEPLTEKESTMDDFLKKMES
;
A
#
# COMPACT_ATOMS: atom_id res chain seq x y z
N PRO A 1 5.56 -25.17 18.17
CA PRO A 1 4.17 -24.69 18.16
C PRO A 1 3.97 -23.62 17.08
N ALA A 2 4.84 -22.58 17.01
CA ALA A 2 4.70 -21.51 16.02
C ALA A 2 4.85 -22.02 14.58
N VAL A 3 5.82 -22.88 14.32
CA VAL A 3 6.05 -23.48 12.99
C VAL A 3 4.89 -24.36 12.57
N GLU A 4 4.32 -25.16 13.47
CA GLU A 4 3.13 -25.97 13.17
C GLU A 4 1.94 -25.10 12.81
N LEU A 5 1.71 -24.02 13.55
CA LEU A 5 0.66 -23.06 13.26
C LEU A 5 0.89 -22.45 11.87
N MET A 6 2.09 -22.01 11.57
CA MET A 6 2.41 -21.40 10.28
C MET A 6 2.28 -22.37 9.11
N ARG A 7 2.61 -23.64 9.29
CA ARG A 7 2.36 -24.67 8.25
C ARG A 7 0.88 -24.76 7.90
N LYS A 8 0.00 -24.70 8.91
CA LYS A 8 -1.45 -24.73 8.72
C LYS A 8 -1.96 -23.46 8.05
N VAL A 9 -1.43 -22.30 8.45
CA VAL A 9 -1.78 -21.00 7.83
C VAL A 9 -1.38 -20.99 6.35
N ILE A 10 -0.17 -21.41 6.04
CA ILE A 10 0.34 -21.47 4.66
C ILE A 10 -0.48 -22.48 3.83
N ALA A 11 -0.81 -23.65 4.39
CA ALA A 11 -1.64 -24.63 3.71
C ALA A 11 -3.06 -24.10 3.43
N ALA A 12 -3.62 -23.28 4.33
CA ALA A 12 -4.96 -22.75 4.21
C ALA A 12 -5.07 -21.60 3.18
N LYS A 13 -3.96 -20.95 2.81
CA LYS A 13 -4.00 -19.77 1.93
C LYS A 13 -4.61 -20.02 0.55
N LYS A 14 -4.50 -21.24 0.04
CA LYS A 14 -5.11 -21.64 -1.25
C LYS A 14 -6.61 -21.47 -1.29
N HIS A 15 -7.29 -21.57 -0.13
CA HIS A 15 -8.75 -21.39 -0.04
C HIS A 15 -9.16 -19.93 -0.22
N SER A 16 -8.25 -19.00 -0.08
CA SER A 16 -8.47 -17.55 -0.25
C SER A 16 -8.09 -17.03 -1.64
N ASP A 17 -7.60 -17.87 -2.51
CA ASP A 17 -7.27 -17.49 -3.89
C ASP A 17 -8.54 -17.32 -4.72
N LEU A 18 -8.86 -16.07 -5.05
CA LEU A 18 -10.03 -15.72 -5.85
C LEU A 18 -9.95 -16.26 -7.30
N ARG A 19 -8.74 -16.54 -7.79
CA ARG A 19 -8.54 -17.09 -9.14
C ARG A 19 -9.05 -18.51 -9.31
N ARG A 20 -9.46 -19.16 -8.24
CA ARG A 20 -10.16 -20.45 -8.29
C ARG A 20 -11.57 -20.32 -8.86
N HIS A 21 -12.16 -19.16 -8.72
CA HIS A 21 -13.51 -18.88 -9.22
C HIS A 21 -13.49 -18.54 -10.71
N ASP A 22 -14.62 -18.77 -11.40
CA ASP A 22 -14.75 -18.46 -12.81
C ASP A 22 -14.64 -16.96 -13.07
N TYR A 23 -15.16 -16.16 -12.14
CA TYR A 23 -15.12 -14.70 -12.17
C TYR A 23 -14.88 -14.15 -10.78
N PHE A 24 -14.17 -13.03 -10.72
CA PHE A 24 -14.25 -12.14 -9.57
C PHE A 24 -14.08 -10.68 -9.99
N SER A 25 -14.62 -9.80 -9.17
CA SER A 25 -14.43 -8.37 -9.30
C SER A 25 -14.40 -7.71 -7.92
N TYR A 26 -13.80 -6.55 -7.85
CA TYR A 26 -13.84 -5.67 -6.69
C TYR A 26 -13.58 -4.23 -7.11
N GLN A 27 -13.96 -3.30 -6.24
CA GLN A 27 -13.63 -1.89 -6.38
C GLN A 27 -12.44 -1.53 -5.50
N LYS A 28 -11.64 -0.57 -5.96
CA LYS A 28 -10.41 -0.16 -5.29
C LYS A 28 -10.33 1.36 -5.28
N TYR A 29 -10.26 1.94 -4.09
CA TYR A 29 -9.90 3.34 -3.89
C TYR A 29 -8.45 3.41 -3.42
N GLU A 30 -7.61 4.21 -4.07
CA GLU A 30 -6.22 4.40 -3.71
C GLU A 30 -5.91 5.88 -3.58
N LYS A 31 -5.32 6.26 -2.44
CA LYS A 31 -4.80 7.60 -2.22
C LYS A 31 -3.29 7.51 -1.99
N ARG A 32 -2.53 8.25 -2.79
CA ARG A 32 -1.08 8.40 -2.66
C ARG A 32 -0.75 9.80 -2.23
N THR A 33 0.01 9.92 -1.14
CA THR A 33 0.49 11.20 -0.64
C THR A 33 2.01 11.22 -0.73
N PHE A 34 2.53 12.22 -1.42
CA PHE A 34 3.96 12.48 -1.50
C PHE A 34 4.30 13.64 -0.60
N ALA A 35 5.33 13.47 0.22
CA ALA A 35 5.79 14.50 1.13
C ALA A 35 7.32 14.58 1.14
N LEU A 36 7.83 15.77 1.45
CA LEU A 36 9.23 15.92 1.82
C LEU A 36 9.40 15.49 3.27
N ASN A 37 10.48 14.78 3.57
CA ASN A 37 10.74 14.18 4.87
C ASN A 37 11.92 14.85 5.59
N GLU A 38 12.03 14.57 6.89
CA GLU A 38 13.12 15.01 7.76
C GLU A 38 13.26 16.52 7.91
N PHE A 39 12.13 17.19 8.15
CA PHE A 39 12.15 18.56 8.64
C PHE A 39 12.46 18.55 10.15
N THR A 40 13.48 19.32 10.53
CA THR A 40 13.72 19.71 11.91
C THR A 40 13.32 21.17 12.07
N GLU A 41 13.08 21.63 13.31
CA GLU A 41 12.78 23.05 13.56
C GLU A 41 13.86 23.98 13.00
N LYS A 42 15.11 23.51 12.89
CA LYS A 42 16.23 24.23 12.29
C LYS A 42 16.04 24.51 10.80
N VAL A 43 15.26 23.71 10.08
CA VAL A 43 14.96 23.93 8.66
C VAL A 43 14.16 25.21 8.48
N PHE A 44 13.31 25.57 9.44
CA PHE A 44 12.56 26.82 9.40
C PHE A 44 13.42 28.08 9.60
N ASP A 45 14.64 27.92 10.08
CA ASP A 45 15.62 29.00 10.20
C ASP A 45 16.41 29.23 8.89
N ASP A 46 16.29 28.32 7.92
CA ASP A 46 16.86 28.48 6.59
C ASP A 46 16.23 29.68 5.87
N GLU A 47 17.05 30.46 5.17
CA GLU A 47 16.61 31.68 4.47
C GLU A 47 15.53 31.41 3.42
N HIS A 48 15.51 30.23 2.80
CA HIS A 48 14.46 29.83 1.85
C HIS A 48 13.11 29.67 2.54
N PHE A 49 13.09 29.07 3.73
CA PHE A 49 11.87 28.89 4.51
C PHE A 49 11.40 30.21 5.17
N LYS A 50 12.31 31.11 5.51
CA LYS A 50 11.95 32.45 6.03
C LYS A 50 11.20 33.31 5.01
N LYS A 51 11.48 33.08 3.71
CA LYS A 51 10.76 33.74 2.62
C LYS A 51 9.37 33.18 2.35
N LEU A 52 9.09 31.98 2.86
CA LEU A 52 7.83 31.27 2.64
C LEU A 52 7.22 30.82 3.98
N PRO A 53 6.79 31.78 4.84
CA PRO A 53 6.32 31.47 6.19
C PRO A 53 5.07 30.57 6.21
N PHE A 54 4.29 30.54 5.13
CA PHE A 54 3.12 29.67 4.99
C PHE A 54 3.49 28.16 4.92
N LEU A 55 4.73 27.80 4.59
CA LEU A 55 5.17 26.39 4.58
C LEU A 55 5.13 25.78 5.98
N LYS A 56 5.40 26.58 7.01
CA LYS A 56 5.35 26.12 8.39
C LYS A 56 3.96 25.65 8.81
N GLU A 57 2.92 26.25 8.25
CA GLU A 57 1.52 25.87 8.49
C GLU A 57 1.15 24.56 7.79
N ARG A 58 1.90 24.16 6.76
CA ARG A 58 1.68 22.95 5.97
C ARG A 58 2.42 21.74 6.49
N VAL A 59 3.42 21.94 7.34
CA VAL A 59 4.16 20.83 7.97
C VAL A 59 3.26 20.10 8.96
N GLU A 60 3.29 18.79 8.92
CA GLU A 60 2.54 17.96 9.86
C GLU A 60 3.43 16.82 10.39
N THR A 61 3.02 16.25 11.51
CA THR A 61 3.68 15.09 12.07
C THR A 61 3.04 13.83 11.52
N CYS A 62 3.84 12.96 10.90
CA CYS A 62 3.36 11.66 10.45
C CYS A 62 3.03 10.78 11.67
N PRO A 63 1.79 10.30 11.83
CA PRO A 63 1.39 9.51 13.00
C PRO A 63 2.18 8.20 13.13
N GLU A 64 2.55 7.60 12.00
CA GLU A 64 3.21 6.29 11.96
C GLU A 64 4.71 6.39 12.26
N THR A 65 5.36 7.49 11.85
CA THR A 65 6.82 7.65 12.02
C THR A 65 7.21 8.64 13.10
N GLY A 66 6.30 9.52 13.51
CA GLY A 66 6.57 10.63 14.43
C GLY A 66 7.43 11.75 13.83
N LYS A 67 7.80 11.66 12.55
CA LYS A 67 8.63 12.65 11.87
C LYS A 67 7.80 13.78 11.27
N LEU A 68 8.41 14.95 11.15
CA LEU A 68 7.80 16.09 10.45
C LEU A 68 7.92 15.86 8.94
N ILE A 69 6.80 16.05 8.24
CA ILE A 69 6.68 15.92 6.79
C ILE A 69 6.00 17.15 6.20
N LEU A 70 6.34 17.48 4.97
CA LEU A 70 5.66 18.51 4.18
C LEU A 70 4.97 17.86 3.00
N PRO A 71 3.64 17.66 3.05
CA PRO A 71 2.89 17.11 1.90
C PRO A 71 2.97 18.06 0.69
N ILE A 72 3.28 17.50 -0.47
CA ILE A 72 3.43 18.24 -1.73
C ILE A 72 2.51 17.76 -2.85
N SER A 73 1.94 16.57 -2.75
CA SER A 73 1.05 16.00 -3.76
C SER A 73 0.11 14.96 -3.14
N VAL A 74 -1.13 14.94 -3.64
CA VAL A 74 -2.14 13.93 -3.32
C VAL A 74 -2.75 13.43 -4.61
N ASP A 75 -2.63 12.14 -4.88
CA ASP A 75 -3.23 11.46 -6.02
C ASP A 75 -4.29 10.47 -5.56
N GLU A 76 -5.44 10.52 -6.20
CA GLU A 76 -6.54 9.60 -5.94
C GLU A 76 -6.90 8.83 -7.19
N THR A 77 -7.17 7.53 -7.07
CA THR A 77 -7.65 6.68 -8.14
C THR A 77 -8.77 5.78 -7.63
N PHE A 78 -9.88 5.75 -8.35
CA PHE A 78 -10.95 4.80 -8.11
C PHE A 78 -11.10 3.90 -9.34
N SER A 79 -11.00 2.59 -9.11
CA SER A 79 -10.96 1.60 -10.17
C SER A 79 -11.75 0.35 -9.83
N LYS A 80 -12.07 -0.45 -10.85
CA LYS A 80 -12.67 -1.76 -10.74
C LYS A 80 -11.74 -2.79 -11.37
N ARG A 81 -11.40 -3.84 -10.64
CA ARG A 81 -10.70 -5.01 -11.17
C ARG A 81 -11.73 -6.06 -11.57
N ILE A 82 -11.55 -6.63 -12.75
CA ILE A 82 -12.36 -7.71 -13.29
C ILE A 82 -11.46 -8.87 -13.73
N PHE A 83 -11.89 -10.08 -13.41
CA PHE A 83 -11.15 -11.30 -13.71
C PHE A 83 -12.07 -12.36 -14.28
N LYS A 84 -11.56 -13.07 -15.29
CA LYS A 84 -12.18 -14.24 -15.89
C LYS A 84 -11.17 -15.37 -15.95
N LYS A 85 -11.50 -16.51 -15.35
CA LYS A 85 -10.61 -17.67 -15.29
C LYS A 85 -10.33 -18.26 -16.68
N ASP A 86 -11.37 -18.40 -17.50
CA ASP A 86 -11.22 -18.81 -18.89
C ASP A 86 -10.40 -17.78 -19.67
N GLY A 87 -9.26 -18.20 -20.19
CA GLY A 87 -8.28 -17.32 -20.84
C GLY A 87 -7.40 -16.54 -19.88
N ASN A 88 -7.57 -16.68 -18.55
CA ASN A 88 -6.81 -15.97 -17.52
C ASN A 88 -6.77 -14.45 -17.78
N ILE A 89 -7.95 -13.85 -17.97
CA ILE A 89 -8.08 -12.43 -18.28
C ILE A 89 -8.23 -11.65 -16.99
N ASP A 90 -7.30 -10.71 -16.77
CA ASP A 90 -7.25 -9.86 -15.58
C ASP A 90 -7.08 -8.41 -16.02
N LYS A 91 -8.11 -7.60 -15.80
CA LYS A 91 -8.16 -6.23 -16.30
C LYS A 91 -8.63 -5.24 -15.23
N THR A 92 -8.22 -4.00 -15.38
CA THR A 92 -8.60 -2.89 -14.51
C THR A 92 -9.25 -1.78 -15.32
N ILE A 93 -10.36 -1.27 -14.81
CA ILE A 93 -11.08 -0.13 -15.39
C ILE A 93 -10.94 1.03 -14.40
N VAL A 94 -10.27 2.10 -14.79
CA VAL A 94 -10.12 3.31 -13.99
C VAL A 94 -11.32 4.23 -14.24
N GLU A 95 -12.18 4.37 -13.23
CA GLU A 95 -13.38 5.21 -13.31
C GLU A 95 -13.08 6.68 -12.99
N GLY A 96 -12.18 6.92 -12.04
CA GLY A 96 -11.82 8.27 -11.61
C GLY A 96 -10.34 8.37 -11.26
N ARG A 97 -9.73 9.47 -11.65
CA ARG A 97 -8.36 9.81 -11.29
C ARG A 97 -8.26 11.31 -11.03
N ASN A 98 -7.71 11.66 -9.87
CA ASN A 98 -7.50 13.04 -9.47
C ASN A 98 -6.06 13.19 -8.99
N SER A 99 -5.35 14.16 -9.53
CA SER A 99 -3.98 14.48 -9.16
C SER A 99 -3.92 15.94 -8.75
N THR A 100 -3.52 16.18 -7.52
CA THR A 100 -3.39 17.51 -6.93
C THR A 100 -1.97 17.68 -6.45
N GLY A 101 -1.22 18.61 -7.00
CA GLY A 101 0.12 18.86 -6.48
C GLY A 101 1.18 19.15 -7.52
N LEU A 102 2.41 19.31 -7.04
CA LEU A 102 3.59 19.63 -7.83
C LEU A 102 4.13 18.40 -8.55
N ASN A 103 3.52 18.02 -9.66
CA ASN A 103 4.09 16.98 -10.54
C ASN A 103 5.48 17.35 -11.05
N GLU A 104 5.78 18.64 -11.14
CA GLU A 104 7.07 19.15 -11.59
C GLU A 104 8.23 18.85 -10.62
N PHE A 105 7.94 18.65 -9.33
CA PHE A 105 8.96 18.25 -8.36
C PHE A 105 9.55 16.87 -8.67
N PHE A 106 8.81 16.03 -9.38
CA PHE A 106 9.21 14.67 -9.75
C PHE A 106 9.85 14.58 -11.12
N ASN A 107 9.87 15.66 -11.90
CA ASN A 107 10.52 15.73 -13.21
C ASN A 107 12.06 15.86 -13.13
N THR A 108 12.67 15.48 -12.01
CA THR A 108 14.11 15.55 -11.80
C THR A 108 14.91 14.44 -12.50
N GLY A 109 14.28 13.69 -13.41
CA GLY A 109 14.93 12.69 -14.25
C GLY A 109 14.20 11.34 -14.26
N ASP A 110 14.42 10.58 -15.31
CA ASP A 110 13.76 9.27 -15.56
C ASP A 110 13.96 8.26 -14.42
N ILE A 111 15.07 8.34 -13.69
CA ILE A 111 15.40 7.42 -12.60
C ILE A 111 14.45 7.61 -11.41
N ALA A 112 14.21 8.85 -10.99
CA ALA A 112 13.34 9.14 -9.86
C ALA A 112 11.88 8.75 -10.17
N THR A 113 11.41 9.02 -11.37
CA THR A 113 10.06 8.64 -11.83
C THR A 113 9.89 7.13 -11.86
N THR A 114 10.84 6.40 -12.43
CA THR A 114 10.82 4.93 -12.46
C THR A 114 10.83 4.33 -11.07
N MET A 115 11.64 4.86 -10.16
CA MET A 115 11.68 4.40 -8.77
C MET A 115 10.35 4.60 -8.04
N ILE A 116 9.69 5.73 -8.27
CA ILE A 116 8.39 6.03 -7.66
C ILE A 116 7.32 5.07 -8.17
N GLU A 117 7.29 4.77 -9.46
CA GLU A 117 6.37 3.79 -10.04
C GLU A 117 6.61 2.39 -9.49
N ASP A 118 7.87 1.96 -9.39
CA ASP A 118 8.24 0.64 -8.87
C ASP A 118 7.90 0.47 -7.37
N VAL A 119 7.94 1.54 -6.58
CA VAL A 119 7.53 1.53 -5.16
C VAL A 119 6.04 1.20 -5.02
N PHE A 120 5.23 1.51 -6.02
CA PHE A 120 3.78 1.32 -5.96
C PHE A 120 3.30 -0.02 -6.49
N THR A 121 4.19 -0.99 -6.63
CA THR A 121 3.80 -2.38 -6.89
C THR A 121 2.96 -2.90 -5.72
N ASP A 122 1.87 -3.60 -6.02
CA ASP A 122 1.02 -4.19 -4.99
C ASP A 122 1.80 -5.23 -4.18
N VAL A 123 1.61 -5.18 -2.86
CA VAL A 123 2.17 -6.16 -1.94
C VAL A 123 1.12 -7.23 -1.67
N ASP A 124 1.37 -8.46 -2.11
CA ASP A 124 0.54 -9.61 -1.81
C ASP A 124 1.31 -10.58 -0.93
N ILE A 125 0.93 -10.66 0.35
CA ILE A 125 1.58 -11.55 1.33
C ILE A 125 1.30 -13.03 1.05
N TYR A 126 0.26 -13.35 0.26
CA TYR A 126 -0.07 -14.71 -0.13
C TYR A 126 0.79 -15.23 -1.29
N ASP A 127 1.48 -14.34 -2.02
CA ASP A 127 2.49 -14.74 -2.98
C ASP A 127 3.73 -15.29 -2.28
N ASN A 128 4.53 -16.07 -3.00
CA ASN A 128 5.77 -16.58 -2.44
C ASN A 128 6.83 -15.51 -2.26
N ASN A 129 6.86 -14.53 -3.15
CA ASN A 129 7.79 -13.40 -3.09
C ASN A 129 7.05 -12.07 -3.17
N ILE A 130 7.59 -11.09 -2.47
CA ILE A 130 7.12 -9.71 -2.47
C ILE A 130 8.18 -8.87 -3.17
N HIS A 131 7.76 -8.12 -4.20
CA HIS A 131 8.63 -7.20 -4.92
C HIS A 131 8.65 -5.83 -4.26
N VAL A 132 9.87 -5.33 -4.01
CA VAL A 132 10.11 -3.95 -3.60
C VAL A 132 11.16 -3.36 -4.52
N LEU A 133 10.77 -2.42 -5.36
CA LEU A 133 11.59 -1.92 -6.46
C LEU A 133 12.05 -3.09 -7.35
N GLN A 134 13.33 -3.24 -7.60
CA GLN A 134 13.89 -4.35 -8.38
C GLN A 134 14.33 -5.54 -7.53
N SER A 135 14.02 -5.55 -6.24
CA SER A 135 14.38 -6.60 -5.31
C SER A 135 13.18 -7.49 -4.98
N GLU A 136 13.44 -8.76 -4.77
CA GLU A 136 12.47 -9.75 -4.31
C GLU A 136 12.78 -10.17 -2.88
N PHE A 137 11.75 -10.25 -2.06
CA PHE A 137 11.82 -10.73 -0.68
C PHE A 137 10.89 -11.91 -0.49
N VAL A 138 11.32 -12.88 0.29
CA VAL A 138 10.47 -14.02 0.66
C VAL A 138 9.29 -13.51 1.51
N SER A 139 8.07 -13.90 1.13
CA SER A 139 6.89 -13.62 1.94
C SER A 139 6.89 -14.49 3.21
N PRO A 140 6.42 -13.98 4.35
CA PRO A 140 6.22 -14.81 5.53
C PRO A 140 5.19 -15.93 5.35
N LEU A 141 4.37 -15.87 4.29
CA LEU A 141 3.43 -16.91 3.89
C LEU A 141 3.88 -17.70 2.67
N SER A 142 5.14 -17.60 2.27
CA SER A 142 5.67 -18.36 1.13
C SER A 142 5.52 -19.87 1.34
N SER A 143 4.89 -20.55 0.39
CA SER A 143 4.72 -21.99 0.41
C SER A 143 6.03 -22.74 0.21
N SER A 144 6.97 -22.15 -0.54
CA SER A 144 8.25 -22.78 -0.88
C SER A 144 9.34 -22.52 0.14
N SER A 145 9.38 -21.34 0.76
CA SER A 145 10.54 -20.90 1.52
C SER A 145 10.22 -20.24 2.86
N GLY A 146 8.97 -19.92 3.15
CA GLY A 146 8.60 -19.15 4.35
C GLY A 146 9.10 -19.78 5.64
N ILE A 147 8.86 -21.06 5.82
CA ILE A 147 9.23 -21.82 7.04
C ILE A 147 10.75 -21.93 7.23
N SER A 148 11.52 -22.04 6.15
CA SER A 148 12.98 -22.11 6.23
C SER A 148 13.64 -20.75 6.34
N PHE A 149 13.04 -19.71 5.76
CA PHE A 149 13.60 -18.37 5.72
C PHE A 149 13.34 -17.56 6.99
N TYR A 150 12.14 -17.68 7.55
CA TYR A 150 11.71 -16.93 8.73
C TYR A 150 11.71 -17.76 10.00
N ARG A 151 11.97 -17.07 11.11
CA ARG A 151 11.73 -17.56 12.46
C ARG A 151 10.43 -16.96 12.95
N TYR A 152 9.54 -17.80 13.46
CA TYR A 152 8.21 -17.43 13.92
C TYR A 152 8.07 -17.62 15.42
N PHE A 153 7.41 -16.66 16.08
CA PHE A 153 7.11 -16.73 17.51
C PHE A 153 5.65 -16.41 17.75
N ILE A 154 4.98 -17.21 18.57
CA ILE A 154 3.67 -16.85 19.10
C ILE A 154 3.89 -15.83 20.22
N ALA A 155 3.50 -14.58 19.97
CA ALA A 155 3.72 -13.49 20.90
C ALA A 155 2.59 -13.37 21.92
N ASP A 156 1.33 -13.48 21.47
CA ASP A 156 0.16 -13.28 22.31
C ASP A 156 -1.09 -13.85 21.65
N THR A 157 -2.18 -13.89 22.41
CA THR A 157 -3.54 -14.10 21.93
C THR A 157 -4.37 -12.92 22.39
N LEU A 158 -4.93 -12.16 21.44
CA LEU A 158 -5.59 -10.89 21.73
C LEU A 158 -6.79 -10.67 20.80
N ASP A 159 -7.63 -9.71 21.16
CA ASP A 159 -8.70 -9.27 20.28
C ASP A 159 -8.23 -8.15 19.38
N VAL A 160 -8.45 -8.31 18.08
CA VAL A 160 -8.14 -7.32 17.04
C VAL A 160 -9.45 -7.03 16.31
N ASP A 161 -9.94 -5.80 16.41
CA ASP A 161 -11.22 -5.37 15.82
C ASP A 161 -12.40 -6.28 16.21
N GLY A 162 -12.42 -6.78 17.45
CA GLY A 162 -13.44 -7.68 17.95
C GLY A 162 -13.27 -9.15 17.55
N ILE A 163 -12.18 -9.50 16.87
CA ILE A 163 -11.85 -10.87 16.45
C ILE A 163 -10.70 -11.40 17.29
N ARG A 164 -10.89 -12.57 17.89
CA ARG A 164 -9.85 -13.26 18.65
C ARG A 164 -8.77 -13.76 17.71
N CYS A 165 -7.52 -13.27 17.90
CA CYS A 165 -6.40 -13.58 17.06
C CYS A 165 -5.20 -14.10 17.85
N ILE A 166 -4.41 -14.93 17.20
CA ILE A 166 -3.08 -15.32 17.64
C ILE A 166 -2.07 -14.43 16.92
N GLU A 167 -1.31 -13.66 17.65
CA GLU A 167 -0.22 -12.85 17.10
C GLU A 167 1.03 -13.72 16.92
N VAL A 168 1.48 -13.82 15.69
CA VAL A 168 2.75 -14.48 15.33
C VAL A 168 3.70 -13.42 14.81
N THR A 169 4.80 -13.22 15.50
CA THR A 169 5.89 -12.36 15.01
C THR A 169 6.85 -13.16 14.17
N PHE A 170 7.46 -12.53 13.19
CA PHE A 170 8.44 -13.16 12.30
C PHE A 170 9.62 -12.23 12.03
N THR A 171 10.77 -12.85 11.83
CA THR A 171 12.02 -12.19 11.44
C THR A 171 12.86 -13.18 10.63
N PRO A 172 13.77 -12.74 9.75
CA PRO A 172 14.66 -13.66 9.05
C PRO A 172 15.41 -14.57 10.01
N ASN A 173 15.48 -15.86 9.67
CA ASN A 173 16.14 -16.87 10.50
C ASN A 173 17.65 -16.61 10.61
N ASN A 174 18.26 -16.15 9.50
CA ASN A 174 19.65 -15.72 9.46
C ASN A 174 19.68 -14.18 9.47
N SER A 175 20.38 -13.60 10.44
CA SER A 175 20.49 -12.13 10.60
C SER A 175 21.20 -11.44 9.43
N GLN A 176 21.88 -12.18 8.56
CA GLN A 176 22.54 -11.66 7.35
C GLN A 176 21.59 -11.65 6.15
N ASP A 177 20.48 -12.35 6.21
CA ASP A 177 19.51 -12.39 5.14
C ASP A 177 18.62 -11.15 5.19
N PHE A 178 18.30 -10.60 4.02
CA PHE A 178 17.39 -9.48 3.88
C PHE A 178 15.96 -9.99 3.75
N GLY A 179 15.12 -9.61 4.68
CA GLY A 179 13.72 -9.96 4.72
C GLY A 179 12.94 -9.00 5.59
N PHE A 180 11.65 -9.24 5.71
CA PHE A 180 10.77 -8.44 6.54
C PHE A 180 10.81 -8.89 8.00
N ASN A 181 10.58 -7.92 8.88
CA ASN A 181 10.13 -8.17 10.26
C ASN A 181 8.66 -7.78 10.33
N GLY A 182 7.91 -8.43 11.20
CA GLY A 182 6.53 -8.04 11.38
C GLY A 182 5.70 -8.99 12.22
N SER A 183 4.39 -8.86 12.09
CA SER A 183 3.41 -9.65 12.81
C SER A 183 2.29 -10.11 11.90
N LEU A 184 1.82 -11.31 12.14
CA LEU A 184 0.62 -11.88 11.53
C LEU A 184 -0.41 -12.11 12.64
N TYR A 185 -1.62 -11.62 12.44
CA TYR A 185 -2.73 -11.82 13.36
C TYR A 185 -3.67 -12.86 12.76
N ILE A 186 -3.59 -14.09 13.28
CA ILE A 186 -4.27 -15.26 12.74
C ILE A 186 -5.55 -15.50 13.54
N MET A 187 -6.68 -15.63 12.88
CA MET A 187 -7.96 -15.89 13.52
C MET A 187 -7.88 -17.18 14.34
N ALA A 188 -8.27 -17.09 15.63
CA ALA A 188 -8.22 -18.21 16.57
C ALA A 188 -9.49 -19.09 16.51
N ASP A 189 -9.96 -19.40 15.31
CA ASP A 189 -11.20 -20.16 15.06
C ASP A 189 -10.97 -21.45 14.27
N SER A 190 -9.73 -21.92 14.18
CA SER A 190 -9.30 -23.09 13.41
C SER A 190 -9.45 -22.98 11.89
N THR A 191 -9.72 -21.81 11.35
CA THR A 191 -9.69 -21.55 9.89
C THR A 191 -8.33 -21.18 9.38
N TYR A 192 -7.43 -20.77 10.28
CA TYR A 192 -6.07 -20.31 9.98
C TYR A 192 -6.03 -19.11 9.02
N ARG A 193 -7.08 -18.30 9.01
CA ARG A 193 -7.15 -17.07 8.20
C ARG A 193 -6.36 -15.96 8.85
N VAL A 194 -5.72 -15.15 8.02
CA VAL A 194 -5.02 -13.93 8.47
C VAL A 194 -6.01 -12.78 8.54
N HIS A 195 -6.18 -12.19 9.71
CA HIS A 195 -7.04 -11.01 9.90
C HIS A 195 -6.26 -9.71 9.63
N LYS A 196 -5.01 -9.65 10.04
CA LYS A 196 -4.14 -8.49 9.87
C LYS A 196 -2.70 -8.93 9.70
N ALA A 197 -1.94 -8.19 8.90
CA ALA A 197 -0.50 -8.39 8.75
C ALA A 197 0.23 -7.05 8.79
N THR A 198 1.38 -7.02 9.44
CA THR A 198 2.32 -5.90 9.38
C THR A 198 3.67 -6.39 8.89
N LEU A 199 4.28 -5.61 8.00
CA LEU A 199 5.58 -5.91 7.41
C LEU A 199 6.45 -4.65 7.52
N ASN A 200 7.65 -4.81 8.07
CA ASN A 200 8.64 -3.75 8.13
C ASN A 200 9.89 -4.20 7.38
N LEU A 201 10.37 -3.36 6.48
CA LEU A 201 11.68 -3.53 5.91
C LEU A 201 12.67 -2.72 6.78
N PRO A 202 13.65 -3.37 7.42
CA PRO A 202 14.55 -2.68 8.33
C PRO A 202 15.42 -1.66 7.58
N HIS A 203 15.87 -0.65 8.30
CA HIS A 203 16.69 0.43 7.77
C HIS A 203 17.94 -0.05 7.03
N ASN A 204 18.56 -1.12 7.50
CA ASN A 204 19.70 -1.76 6.86
C ASN A 204 19.23 -2.87 5.90
N ASN A 205 18.57 -2.50 4.83
CA ASN A 205 18.06 -3.42 3.82
C ASN A 205 18.88 -3.33 2.51
N ALA A 206 18.65 -4.31 1.61
CA ALA A 206 19.34 -4.41 0.33
C ALA A 206 18.73 -3.53 -0.78
N VAL A 207 17.65 -2.81 -0.50
CA VAL A 207 16.99 -1.99 -1.52
C VAL A 207 17.64 -0.62 -1.57
N ASN A 208 18.28 -0.32 -2.70
CA ASN A 208 18.88 0.98 -2.92
C ASN A 208 17.84 2.10 -2.79
N PHE A 209 18.21 3.19 -2.13
CA PHE A 209 17.40 4.38 -1.94
C PHE A 209 16.24 4.26 -0.95
N VAL A 210 15.80 3.05 -0.57
CA VAL A 210 14.77 2.87 0.45
C VAL A 210 15.42 2.82 1.83
N SER A 211 15.12 3.82 2.66
CA SER A 211 15.61 3.82 4.05
C SER A 211 14.70 3.00 4.97
N ASP A 212 13.38 3.13 4.79
CA ASP A 212 12.38 2.41 5.59
C ASP A 212 11.16 2.08 4.74
N MET A 213 10.52 0.95 5.02
CA MET A 213 9.24 0.57 4.45
C MET A 213 8.39 -0.09 5.51
N TYR A 214 7.14 0.33 5.60
CA TYR A 214 6.14 -0.23 6.48
C TYR A 214 4.87 -0.54 5.70
N VAL A 215 4.33 -1.74 5.88
CA VAL A 215 3.06 -2.18 5.28
C VAL A 215 2.16 -2.72 6.38
N SER A 216 0.90 -2.27 6.40
CA SER A 216 -0.15 -2.83 7.24
C SER A 216 -1.32 -3.24 6.35
N GLN A 217 -1.75 -4.48 6.47
CA GLN A 217 -2.86 -5.02 5.68
C GLN A 217 -3.93 -5.58 6.59
N GLU A 218 -5.19 -5.29 6.27
CA GLU A 218 -6.37 -5.82 6.95
C GLU A 218 -7.19 -6.66 5.98
N PHE A 219 -7.75 -7.75 6.50
CA PHE A 219 -8.50 -8.74 5.72
C PHE A 219 -9.87 -8.98 6.33
N GLU A 220 -10.83 -9.33 5.49
CA GLU A 220 -12.16 -9.77 5.89
C GLU A 220 -12.53 -11.09 5.20
N THR A 221 -13.45 -11.83 5.79
CA THR A 221 -13.93 -13.09 5.25
C THR A 221 -15.16 -12.85 4.38
N LEU A 222 -15.14 -13.30 3.12
CA LEU A 222 -16.30 -13.30 2.25
C LEU A 222 -17.32 -14.36 2.72
N PRO A 223 -18.61 -14.22 2.38
CA PRO A 223 -19.62 -15.23 2.70
C PRO A 223 -19.27 -16.64 2.20
N THR A 224 -18.53 -16.75 1.12
CA THR A 224 -18.04 -18.01 0.54
C THR A 224 -16.77 -18.56 1.19
N GLY A 225 -16.17 -17.83 2.14
CA GLY A 225 -15.09 -18.30 3.00
C GLY A 225 -13.69 -17.79 2.66
N GLU A 226 -13.49 -17.13 1.52
CA GLU A 226 -12.21 -16.55 1.17
C GLU A 226 -11.86 -15.36 2.08
N GLN A 227 -10.62 -15.30 2.50
CA GLN A 227 -10.07 -14.16 3.23
C GLN A 227 -9.48 -13.18 2.23
N VAL A 228 -10.05 -11.98 2.13
CA VAL A 228 -9.69 -10.97 1.14
C VAL A 228 -9.20 -9.69 1.81
N ILE A 229 -8.28 -9.02 1.14
CA ILE A 229 -7.77 -7.73 1.60
C ILE A 229 -8.84 -6.65 1.48
N VAL A 230 -8.98 -5.82 2.52
CA VAL A 230 -9.92 -4.69 2.53
C VAL A 230 -9.22 -3.36 2.75
N ASN A 231 -8.04 -3.36 3.36
CA ASN A 231 -7.23 -2.17 3.54
C ASN A 231 -5.74 -2.52 3.41
N ASP A 232 -5.01 -1.67 2.71
CA ASP A 232 -3.55 -1.69 2.62
C ASP A 232 -3.03 -0.29 2.90
N ASN A 233 -2.17 -0.16 3.88
CA ASN A 233 -1.47 1.08 4.19
C ASN A 233 0.02 0.85 4.03
N MET A 234 0.65 1.56 3.11
CA MET A 234 2.08 1.48 2.85
C MET A 234 2.75 2.83 3.07
N ILE A 235 3.86 2.81 3.79
CA ILE A 235 4.72 3.98 3.95
C ILE A 235 6.12 3.59 3.50
N VAL A 236 6.69 4.38 2.60
CA VAL A 236 8.05 4.21 2.10
C VAL A 236 8.81 5.51 2.25
N GLN A 237 9.99 5.43 2.83
CA GLN A 237 10.92 6.55 2.92
C GLN A 237 12.07 6.34 1.95
N ILE A 238 12.29 7.31 1.08
CA ILE A 238 13.28 7.25 -0.01
C ILE A 238 14.30 8.38 0.15
N SER A 239 15.58 8.02 0.00
CA SER A 239 16.68 8.97 -0.09
C SER A 239 17.35 8.83 -1.45
N VAL A 240 17.40 9.90 -2.23
CA VAL A 240 18.05 9.89 -3.55
C VAL A 240 19.51 10.31 -3.40
N ILE A 241 20.45 9.49 -3.92
CA ILE A 241 21.89 9.77 -3.89
C ILE A 241 22.17 11.05 -4.68
N GLY A 242 22.97 11.93 -4.08
CA GLY A 242 23.33 13.23 -4.70
C GLY A 242 22.29 14.33 -4.50
N SER A 243 21.17 14.01 -3.84
CA SER A 243 20.15 14.97 -3.41
C SER A 243 20.06 14.94 -1.88
N PHE A 244 19.94 16.10 -1.27
CA PHE A 244 19.63 16.20 0.15
C PHE A 244 18.15 15.97 0.44
N THR A 245 17.36 15.71 -0.61
CA THR A 245 15.92 15.56 -0.50
C THR A 245 15.57 14.13 -0.13
N LYS A 246 14.84 13.97 0.97
CA LYS A 246 14.26 12.71 1.38
C LYS A 246 12.75 12.79 1.19
N PHE A 247 12.18 11.73 0.61
CA PHE A 247 10.76 11.63 0.34
C PHE A 247 10.08 10.67 1.30
N HIS A 248 8.89 11.07 1.71
CA HIS A 248 7.95 10.25 2.44
C HIS A 248 6.74 10.00 1.55
N ILE A 249 6.49 8.73 1.24
CA ILE A 249 5.40 8.33 0.35
C ILE A 249 4.45 7.45 1.14
N LYS A 250 3.18 7.83 1.17
CA LYS A 250 2.11 7.06 1.80
C LYS A 250 1.09 6.65 0.75
N ARG A 251 0.73 5.38 0.76
CA ARG A 251 -0.35 4.84 -0.06
C ARG A 251 -1.38 4.18 0.83
N ASP A 252 -2.61 4.69 0.80
CA ASP A 252 -3.77 4.10 1.44
C ASP A 252 -4.67 3.49 0.36
N THR A 253 -4.94 2.20 0.47
CA THR A 253 -5.78 1.48 -0.48
C THR A 253 -6.93 0.80 0.26
N TYR A 254 -8.13 0.99 -0.25
CA TYR A 254 -9.36 0.38 0.26
C TYR A 254 -10.01 -0.45 -0.83
N TYR A 255 -10.32 -1.69 -0.50
CA TYR A 255 -10.96 -2.64 -1.40
C TYR A 255 -12.40 -2.88 -0.93
N SER A 256 -13.34 -2.89 -1.86
CA SER A 256 -14.76 -3.02 -1.56
C SER A 256 -15.52 -3.73 -2.70
N ASN A 257 -16.76 -4.08 -2.42
CA ASN A 257 -17.69 -4.65 -3.39
C ASN A 257 -17.12 -5.89 -4.11
N TYR A 258 -16.55 -6.80 -3.34
CA TYR A 258 -16.14 -8.10 -3.87
C TYR A 258 -17.35 -8.87 -4.41
N SER A 259 -17.21 -9.39 -5.62
CA SER A 259 -18.23 -10.21 -6.28
C SER A 259 -17.57 -11.38 -6.99
N LEU A 260 -18.24 -12.54 -6.93
CA LEU A 260 -17.87 -13.76 -7.66
C LEU A 260 -18.85 -14.04 -8.80
N GLU A 261 -19.75 -13.10 -9.08
CA GLU A 261 -20.76 -13.23 -10.12
C GLU A 261 -20.16 -13.12 -11.52
N GLU A 262 -20.84 -13.70 -12.51
CA GLU A 262 -20.47 -13.60 -13.91
C GLU A 262 -20.38 -12.14 -14.36
N ILE A 263 -19.32 -11.84 -15.09
CA ILE A 263 -19.07 -10.50 -15.65
C ILE A 263 -19.36 -10.56 -17.14
N PRO A 264 -20.18 -9.63 -17.68
CA PRO A 264 -20.46 -9.60 -19.11
C PRO A 264 -19.20 -9.53 -19.97
N GLU A 265 -19.14 -10.31 -21.03
CA GLU A 265 -18.00 -10.40 -21.95
C GLU A 265 -17.58 -9.04 -22.50
N LYS A 266 -18.57 -8.15 -22.75
CA LYS A 266 -18.30 -6.80 -23.24
C LYS A 266 -17.39 -5.96 -22.33
N GLU A 267 -17.39 -6.23 -21.03
CA GLU A 267 -16.55 -5.49 -20.07
C GLU A 267 -15.06 -5.80 -20.23
N PHE A 268 -14.73 -6.98 -20.77
CA PHE A 268 -13.35 -7.39 -21.04
C PHE A 268 -12.83 -6.92 -22.41
N LYS A 269 -13.69 -6.38 -23.29
CA LYS A 269 -13.34 -6.03 -24.66
C LYS A 269 -12.67 -4.66 -24.77
N PHE A 270 -11.44 -4.57 -24.32
CA PHE A 270 -10.57 -3.45 -24.59
C PHE A 270 -9.11 -3.93 -24.67
N LEU A 271 -8.27 -3.16 -25.34
CA LEU A 271 -6.85 -3.48 -25.49
C LEU A 271 -6.09 -3.22 -24.18
N GLY A 272 -5.12 -4.10 -23.90
CA GLY A 272 -4.28 -3.99 -22.72
C GLY A 272 -4.96 -4.44 -21.43
N LYS A 273 -4.28 -4.19 -20.32
CA LYS A 273 -4.71 -4.59 -18.97
C LYS A 273 -5.51 -3.51 -18.25
N GLU A 274 -5.38 -2.26 -18.66
CA GLU A 274 -6.03 -1.11 -18.02
C GLU A 274 -6.77 -0.26 -19.04
N ARG A 275 -7.97 0.16 -18.68
CA ARG A 275 -8.77 1.13 -19.43
C ARG A 275 -9.06 2.34 -18.54
N LEU A 276 -8.69 3.52 -19.02
CA LEU A 276 -9.08 4.79 -18.42
C LEU A 276 -10.37 5.26 -19.08
N LEU A 277 -11.45 5.45 -18.30
CA LEU A 277 -12.69 6.00 -18.83
C LEU A 277 -12.48 7.44 -19.31
N ALA A 278 -13.24 7.83 -20.34
CA ALA A 278 -13.07 9.13 -20.99
C ALA A 278 -13.25 10.32 -20.04
N ASP A 279 -14.12 10.19 -19.04
CA ASP A 279 -14.41 11.22 -18.03
C ASP A 279 -13.67 11.03 -16.71
N ALA A 280 -12.73 10.09 -16.64
CA ALA A 280 -12.04 9.75 -15.37
C ALA A 280 -11.33 10.94 -14.73
N MET A 281 -10.75 11.81 -15.53
CA MET A 281 -10.03 13.01 -15.05
C MET A 281 -10.94 14.20 -14.76
N MET A 282 -12.23 14.09 -15.04
CA MET A 282 -13.22 15.19 -14.97
C MET A 282 -14.28 14.99 -13.91
N LYS A 283 -14.05 14.10 -12.95
CA LYS A 283 -15.00 13.83 -11.85
C LYS A 283 -15.06 15.03 -10.89
N ASP A 284 -16.27 15.34 -10.45
CA ASP A 284 -16.53 16.45 -9.52
C ASP A 284 -16.37 16.04 -8.04
N ASN A 285 -16.49 16.99 -7.14
CA ASN A 285 -16.39 16.74 -5.71
C ASN A 285 -17.49 15.81 -5.18
N LYS A 286 -18.67 15.83 -5.76
CA LYS A 286 -19.77 14.95 -5.39
C LYS A 286 -19.41 13.49 -5.65
N TYR A 287 -18.80 13.22 -6.81
CA TYR A 287 -18.30 11.88 -7.14
C TYR A 287 -17.25 11.42 -6.13
N TRP A 288 -16.21 12.25 -5.90
CA TRP A 288 -15.12 11.88 -5.00
C TRP A 288 -15.60 11.69 -3.56
N ASN A 289 -16.51 12.52 -3.07
CA ASN A 289 -17.10 12.34 -1.75
C ASN A 289 -17.90 11.04 -1.63
N SER A 290 -18.48 10.56 -2.74
CA SER A 290 -19.23 9.29 -2.75
C SER A 290 -18.34 8.05 -2.73
N VAL A 291 -17.11 8.13 -3.25
CA VAL A 291 -16.21 6.97 -3.37
C VAL A 291 -15.09 6.95 -2.33
N ARG A 292 -14.77 8.08 -1.69
CA ARG A 292 -13.78 8.13 -0.62
C ARG A 292 -14.26 7.39 0.61
N PRO A 293 -13.48 6.44 1.15
CA PRO A 293 -13.81 5.80 2.43
C PRO A 293 -13.76 6.77 3.61
N GLU A 294 -12.83 7.73 3.52
CA GLU A 294 -12.62 8.79 4.50
C GLU A 294 -12.46 10.14 3.79
N PRO A 295 -12.97 11.25 4.37
CA PRO A 295 -12.78 12.58 3.78
C PRO A 295 -11.30 12.94 3.70
N LEU A 296 -10.94 13.78 2.74
CA LEU A 296 -9.62 14.41 2.73
C LEU A 296 -9.42 15.24 4.01
N THR A 297 -8.19 15.27 4.51
CA THR A 297 -7.82 16.17 5.59
C THR A 297 -7.90 17.63 5.13
N GLU A 298 -7.95 18.58 6.06
CA GLU A 298 -7.95 20.00 5.72
C GLU A 298 -6.73 20.39 4.87
N LYS A 299 -5.55 19.87 5.19
CA LYS A 299 -4.32 20.15 4.45
C LYS A 299 -4.35 19.52 3.05
N GLU A 300 -4.90 18.32 2.91
CA GLU A 300 -5.07 17.67 1.60
C GLU A 300 -6.07 18.44 0.74
N SER A 301 -7.20 18.87 1.30
CA SER A 301 -8.24 19.57 0.57
C SER A 301 -7.84 21.00 0.15
N THR A 302 -6.89 21.61 0.84
CA THR A 302 -6.36 22.95 0.53
C THR A 302 -5.04 22.93 -0.24
N MET A 303 -4.65 21.78 -0.76
CA MET A 303 -3.39 21.61 -1.49
C MET A 303 -3.27 22.54 -2.70
N ASP A 304 -4.33 22.70 -3.47
CA ASP A 304 -4.35 23.59 -4.64
C ASP A 304 -4.09 25.05 -4.28
N ASP A 305 -4.67 25.52 -3.19
CA ASP A 305 -4.45 26.90 -2.68
C ASP A 305 -3.01 27.08 -2.21
N PHE A 306 -2.45 26.06 -1.59
CA PHE A 306 -1.04 26.05 -1.19
C PHE A 306 -0.11 26.17 -2.39
N LEU A 307 -0.36 25.41 -3.45
CA LEU A 307 0.48 25.41 -4.64
C LEU A 307 0.45 26.75 -5.38
N LYS A 308 -0.72 27.36 -5.49
CA LYS A 308 -0.86 28.70 -6.07
C LYS A 308 -0.04 29.74 -5.32
N LYS A 309 0.08 29.61 -3.99
CA LYS A 309 0.94 30.48 -3.18
C LYS A 309 2.43 30.23 -3.40
N MET A 310 2.81 29.01 -3.77
CA MET A 310 4.21 28.69 -4.08
C MET A 310 4.65 29.20 -5.45
N GLU A 311 3.72 29.34 -6.40
CA GLU A 311 3.99 29.84 -7.74
C GLU A 311 4.07 31.37 -7.82
N SER A 312 3.51 32.07 -6.83
CA SER A 312 3.54 33.54 -6.73
C SER A 312 4.79 34.07 -6.02
#